data_8d2f5e1566b8e82a6a78235a78c68dd1
#
_entry.id   8d2f5e1566b8e82a6a78235a78c68dd1
#
_cell.length_a   1.000
_cell.length_b   1.000
_cell.length_c   1.000
_cell.angle_alpha   90.00
_cell.angle_beta   90.00
_cell.angle_gamma   90.00
#
_symmetry.space_group_name_H-M   'P 1'
#
loop_
_entity.id
_entity.type
_entity.pdbx_description
1 polymer ?
#
loop_
_entity_poly.entity_id
_entity_poly.type
_entity_poly.pdbx_seq_one_letter_code
_entity_poly.pdbx_strand_id
1 'polypeptide(L)'
;IVIHKCTSVRHGLSAERMGVDAISIDGFECAGHPGEDDVPGLILIPAAADKIKIPMIASGGFGDARGLVAALALGAEGINMGTRFMATKESPIHEAIKQQIVANDERAPDLIFRTMHNTSRVARNAVSQQVVALERQGAKFEDVRELVAGVRGRSVYEVGDNDAGIWSAGQIQGLIRDVPSCEELIHRIVREAEELIHGRLARFAPTKQAVQA
;
A
#
# COMPACT_ATOMS: atom_id res chain seq x y z
N ILE A 1 7.77 -10.56 19.32
CA ILE A 1 7.54 -10.79 17.88
C ILE A 1 7.93 -9.54 17.14
N VAL A 2 8.80 -9.69 16.12
CA VAL A 2 9.26 -8.61 15.26
C VAL A 2 8.81 -8.89 13.82
N ILE A 3 8.00 -8.00 13.28
CA ILE A 3 7.61 -8.01 11.85
C ILE A 3 8.38 -6.88 11.18
N HIS A 4 9.33 -7.23 10.32
CA HIS A 4 10.16 -6.24 9.62
C HIS A 4 9.53 -5.83 8.29
N LYS A 5 9.43 -4.52 8.07
CA LYS A 5 8.89 -3.95 6.82
C LYS A 5 10.01 -3.58 5.85
N CYS A 6 9.88 -4.01 4.59
CA CYS A 6 10.89 -3.73 3.56
C CYS A 6 10.27 -3.68 2.16
N THR A 7 11.02 -3.12 1.20
CA THR A 7 10.60 -2.90 -0.18
C THR A 7 11.43 -3.69 -1.20
N SER A 8 12.30 -4.59 -0.75
CA SER A 8 13.12 -5.42 -1.63
C SER A 8 13.40 -6.79 -1.04
N VAL A 9 13.57 -7.79 -1.91
CA VAL A 9 13.96 -9.15 -1.51
C VAL A 9 15.28 -9.17 -0.73
N ARG A 10 16.24 -8.34 -1.15
CA ARG A 10 17.55 -8.23 -0.47
C ARG A 10 17.40 -7.79 0.98
N HIS A 11 16.57 -6.82 1.26
CA HIS A 11 16.33 -6.34 2.61
C HIS A 11 15.56 -7.38 3.43
N GLY A 12 14.57 -8.08 2.83
CA GLY A 12 13.87 -9.18 3.48
C GLY A 12 14.80 -10.31 3.92
N LEU A 13 15.69 -10.76 3.03
CA LEU A 13 16.71 -11.78 3.36
C LEU A 13 17.70 -11.30 4.43
N SER A 14 18.03 -10.01 4.46
CA SER A 14 18.87 -9.46 5.50
C SER A 14 18.18 -9.46 6.85
N ALA A 15 16.90 -9.09 6.90
CA ALA A 15 16.11 -9.12 8.12
C ALA A 15 15.90 -10.54 8.65
N GLU A 16 15.63 -11.51 7.76
CA GLU A 16 15.54 -12.93 8.12
C GLU A 16 16.82 -13.43 8.79
N ARG A 17 18.00 -13.12 8.22
CA ARG A 17 19.29 -13.46 8.84
C ARG A 17 19.51 -12.80 10.21
N MET A 18 18.91 -11.65 10.46
CA MET A 18 18.94 -10.98 11.76
C MET A 18 17.96 -11.59 12.77
N GLY A 19 17.14 -12.55 12.38
CA GLY A 19 16.26 -13.29 13.26
C GLY A 19 14.91 -12.62 13.54
N VAL A 20 14.36 -11.85 12.61
CA VAL A 20 12.98 -11.35 12.73
C VAL A 20 11.98 -12.50 12.54
N ASP A 21 10.79 -12.38 13.14
CA ASP A 21 9.77 -13.43 13.13
C ASP A 21 8.98 -13.48 11.82
N ALA A 22 8.80 -12.32 11.15
CA ALA A 22 8.08 -12.22 9.88
C ALA A 22 8.53 -11.00 9.07
N ILE A 23 8.22 -11.02 7.78
CA ILE A 23 8.44 -9.91 6.84
C ILE A 23 7.09 -9.33 6.40
N SER A 24 6.99 -8.00 6.38
CA SER A 24 5.97 -7.28 5.59
C SER A 24 6.65 -6.67 4.38
N ILE A 25 6.35 -7.17 3.16
CA ILE A 25 6.98 -6.71 1.93
C ILE A 25 6.06 -5.76 1.17
N ASP A 26 6.56 -4.56 0.86
CA ASP A 26 5.80 -3.50 0.20
C ASP A 26 6.09 -3.45 -1.29
N GLY A 27 5.08 -3.69 -2.11
CA GLY A 27 5.14 -3.39 -3.54
C GLY A 27 5.17 -1.88 -3.81
N PHE A 28 5.59 -1.51 -5.01
CA PHE A 28 5.70 -0.12 -5.46
C PHE A 28 4.40 0.70 -5.29
N GLU A 29 3.24 0.05 -5.24
CA GLU A 29 1.92 0.66 -5.07
C GLU A 29 1.69 1.25 -3.66
N CYS A 30 2.58 1.02 -2.71
CA CYS A 30 2.43 1.47 -1.34
C CYS A 30 2.47 3.00 -1.19
N ALA A 31 1.91 3.49 -0.11
CA ALA A 31 2.07 4.87 0.36
C ALA A 31 3.43 5.07 1.03
N GLY A 32 3.89 6.31 1.10
CA GLY A 32 5.19 6.64 1.71
C GLY A 32 6.35 6.21 0.81
N HIS A 33 7.36 5.55 1.36
CA HIS A 33 8.60 5.22 0.66
C HIS A 33 8.57 3.82 0.03
N PRO A 34 8.27 3.69 -1.29
CA PRO A 34 8.19 2.39 -1.96
C PRO A 34 9.57 1.79 -2.34
N GLY A 35 10.65 2.48 -2.00
CA GLY A 35 11.99 2.19 -2.54
C GLY A 35 12.25 2.86 -3.88
N GLU A 36 13.43 2.61 -4.46
CA GLU A 36 13.89 3.27 -5.69
C GLU A 36 13.84 2.35 -6.92
N ASP A 37 13.52 1.05 -6.72
CA ASP A 37 13.57 0.05 -7.79
C ASP A 37 12.25 -0.08 -8.57
N ASP A 38 11.19 0.60 -8.14
CA ASP A 38 9.85 0.64 -8.74
C ASP A 38 9.23 -0.75 -9.01
N VAL A 39 9.56 -1.75 -8.18
CA VAL A 39 9.07 -3.13 -8.39
C VAL A 39 7.65 -3.28 -7.86
N PRO A 40 6.65 -3.55 -8.73
CA PRO A 40 5.27 -3.72 -8.30
C PRO A 40 5.08 -5.00 -7.48
N GLY A 41 4.06 -5.01 -6.61
CA GLY A 41 3.73 -6.12 -5.72
C GLY A 41 3.54 -7.44 -6.45
N LEU A 42 2.94 -7.41 -7.66
CA LEU A 42 2.73 -8.61 -8.49
C LEU A 42 4.03 -9.36 -8.83
N ILE A 43 5.17 -8.67 -8.88
CA ILE A 43 6.49 -9.26 -9.14
C ILE A 43 7.27 -9.44 -7.85
N LEU A 44 7.24 -8.44 -6.96
CA LEU A 44 8.05 -8.45 -5.74
C LEU A 44 7.64 -9.56 -4.77
N ILE A 45 6.32 -9.77 -4.60
CA ILE A 45 5.80 -10.75 -3.63
C ILE A 45 6.25 -12.18 -3.98
N PRO A 46 5.99 -12.72 -5.18
CA PRO A 46 6.45 -14.07 -5.50
C PRO A 46 7.98 -14.20 -5.53
N ALA A 47 8.69 -13.17 -5.98
CA ALA A 47 10.16 -13.17 -5.94
C ALA A 47 10.71 -13.20 -4.50
N ALA A 48 9.99 -12.65 -3.54
CA ALA A 48 10.30 -12.73 -2.13
C ALA A 48 9.91 -14.10 -1.54
N ALA A 49 8.72 -14.62 -1.85
CA ALA A 49 8.22 -15.92 -1.39
C ALA A 49 9.13 -17.08 -1.80
N ASP A 50 9.72 -17.02 -2.99
CA ASP A 50 10.68 -18.03 -3.46
C ASP A 50 11.95 -18.11 -2.59
N LYS A 51 12.33 -17.05 -1.92
CA LYS A 51 13.64 -16.91 -1.25
C LYS A 51 13.56 -16.82 0.27
N ILE A 52 12.57 -16.10 0.80
CA ILE A 52 12.36 -15.90 2.25
C ILE A 52 11.64 -17.12 2.81
N LYS A 53 12.09 -17.61 3.98
CA LYS A 53 11.58 -18.86 4.59
C LYS A 53 10.74 -18.61 5.84
N ILE A 54 10.73 -17.41 6.38
CA ILE A 54 9.86 -16.99 7.48
C ILE A 54 8.53 -16.45 6.94
N PRO A 55 7.47 -16.40 7.75
CA PRO A 55 6.17 -15.87 7.31
C PRO A 55 6.28 -14.51 6.65
N MET A 56 5.56 -14.33 5.54
CA MET A 56 5.58 -13.09 4.77
C MET A 56 4.18 -12.53 4.58
N ILE A 57 4.04 -11.23 4.83
CA ILE A 57 2.81 -10.46 4.66
C ILE A 57 2.98 -9.55 3.46
N ALA A 58 2.05 -9.61 2.51
CA ALA A 58 2.03 -8.71 1.36
C ALA A 58 1.49 -7.32 1.75
N SER A 59 2.15 -6.27 1.28
CA SER A 59 1.79 -4.89 1.56
C SER A 59 1.95 -4.02 0.31
N GLY A 60 1.28 -2.85 0.29
CA GLY A 60 1.26 -1.97 -0.88
C GLY A 60 0.25 -2.42 -1.94
N GLY A 61 -0.79 -1.63 -2.16
CA GLY A 61 -1.81 -1.91 -3.17
C GLY A 61 -2.96 -2.84 -2.74
N PHE A 62 -3.03 -3.25 -1.48
CA PHE A 62 -4.08 -4.13 -0.97
C PHE A 62 -5.18 -3.37 -0.23
N GLY A 63 -6.44 -3.76 -0.45
CA GLY A 63 -7.59 -3.08 0.16
C GLY A 63 -8.93 -3.79 0.03
N ASP A 64 -9.00 -4.92 -0.66
CA ASP A 64 -10.20 -5.73 -0.82
C ASP A 64 -9.89 -7.24 -0.91
N ALA A 65 -10.94 -8.05 -1.05
CA ALA A 65 -10.86 -9.50 -1.14
C ALA A 65 -10.02 -10.01 -2.32
N ARG A 66 -10.05 -9.30 -3.46
CA ARG A 66 -9.26 -9.66 -4.65
C ARG A 66 -7.77 -9.58 -4.35
N GLY A 67 -7.38 -8.53 -3.62
CA GLY A 67 -6.02 -8.34 -3.16
C GLY A 67 -5.59 -9.44 -2.18
N LEU A 68 -6.43 -9.82 -1.21
CA LEU A 68 -6.15 -10.91 -0.29
C LEU A 68 -5.92 -12.23 -1.03
N VAL A 69 -6.85 -12.61 -1.91
CA VAL A 69 -6.74 -13.87 -2.68
C VAL A 69 -5.48 -13.87 -3.58
N ALA A 70 -5.18 -12.73 -4.22
CA ALA A 70 -3.97 -12.60 -5.02
C ALA A 70 -2.70 -12.74 -4.16
N ALA A 71 -2.63 -12.09 -3.00
CA ALA A 71 -1.49 -12.18 -2.10
C ALA A 71 -1.22 -13.62 -1.65
N LEU A 72 -2.27 -14.35 -1.26
CA LEU A 72 -2.17 -15.78 -0.90
C LEU A 72 -1.67 -16.63 -2.07
N ALA A 73 -2.18 -16.38 -3.29
CA ALA A 73 -1.74 -17.10 -4.49
C ALA A 73 -0.28 -16.78 -4.88
N LEU A 74 0.21 -15.59 -4.51
CA LEU A 74 1.60 -15.17 -4.73
C LEU A 74 2.58 -15.65 -3.63
N GLY A 75 2.08 -16.37 -2.62
CA GLY A 75 2.89 -16.96 -1.57
C GLY A 75 3.01 -16.15 -0.29
N ALA A 76 2.18 -15.15 -0.07
CA ALA A 76 2.07 -14.45 1.21
C ALA A 76 1.08 -15.17 2.16
N GLU A 77 1.26 -15.00 3.48
CA GLU A 77 0.37 -15.54 4.52
C GLU A 77 -0.83 -14.60 4.82
N GLY A 78 -0.81 -13.38 4.29
CA GLY A 78 -1.85 -12.39 4.50
C GLY A 78 -1.48 -11.05 3.88
N ILE A 79 -2.29 -10.02 4.19
CA ILE A 79 -2.09 -8.66 3.69
C ILE A 79 -1.96 -7.64 4.82
N ASN A 80 -1.16 -6.61 4.59
CA ASN A 80 -1.07 -5.41 5.41
C ASN A 80 -1.64 -4.22 4.64
N MET A 81 -2.56 -3.49 5.26
CA MET A 81 -3.28 -2.37 4.63
C MET A 81 -3.08 -1.08 5.43
N GLY A 82 -2.61 -0.01 4.76
CA GLY A 82 -2.53 1.33 5.36
C GLY A 82 -3.70 2.20 4.89
N THR A 83 -3.65 2.66 3.64
CA THR A 83 -4.62 3.59 3.05
C THR A 83 -6.07 3.09 3.15
N ARG A 84 -6.32 1.78 3.05
CA ARG A 84 -7.66 1.21 3.24
C ARG A 84 -8.21 1.46 4.65
N PHE A 85 -7.38 1.27 5.70
CA PHE A 85 -7.78 1.54 7.08
C PHE A 85 -7.87 3.03 7.41
N MET A 86 -7.15 3.91 6.70
CA MET A 86 -7.37 5.35 6.82
C MET A 86 -8.83 5.72 6.50
N ALA A 87 -9.45 5.06 5.52
CA ALA A 87 -10.86 5.23 5.16
C ALA A 87 -11.77 4.27 5.94
N THR A 88 -11.70 4.28 7.27
CA THR A 88 -12.61 3.58 8.19
C THR A 88 -13.18 4.56 9.23
N LYS A 89 -14.30 4.17 9.86
CA LYS A 89 -14.95 4.99 10.88
C LYS A 89 -14.03 5.23 12.09
N GLU A 90 -13.25 4.23 12.49
CA GLU A 90 -12.36 4.27 13.67
C GLU A 90 -11.06 5.02 13.42
N SER A 91 -10.69 5.25 12.17
CA SER A 91 -9.52 6.06 11.86
C SER A 91 -9.68 7.48 12.43
N PRO A 92 -8.69 8.00 13.19
CA PRO A 92 -8.82 9.30 13.85
C PRO A 92 -8.64 10.49 12.90
N ILE A 93 -8.33 10.27 11.62
CA ILE A 93 -8.14 11.35 10.65
C ILE A 93 -9.47 12.05 10.33
N HIS A 94 -9.38 13.30 9.94
CA HIS A 94 -10.53 14.11 9.61
C HIS A 94 -11.39 13.50 8.49
N GLU A 95 -12.70 13.59 8.62
CA GLU A 95 -13.66 12.97 7.69
C GLU A 95 -13.46 13.45 6.23
N ALA A 96 -13.11 14.73 6.01
CA ALA A 96 -12.84 15.24 4.68
C ALA A 96 -11.71 14.48 3.96
N ILE A 97 -10.68 14.02 4.70
CA ILE A 97 -9.59 13.24 4.11
C ILE A 97 -10.04 11.82 3.78
N LYS A 98 -10.91 11.21 4.61
CA LYS A 98 -11.53 9.91 4.27
C LYS A 98 -12.35 9.99 2.99
N GLN A 99 -13.15 11.05 2.85
CA GLN A 99 -13.95 11.30 1.64
C GLN A 99 -13.07 11.61 0.43
N GLN A 100 -11.93 12.30 0.63
CA GLN A 100 -10.96 12.51 -0.44
C GLN A 100 -10.37 11.18 -0.95
N ILE A 101 -10.04 10.24 -0.04
CA ILE A 101 -9.58 8.88 -0.42
C ILE A 101 -10.64 8.17 -1.26
N VAL A 102 -11.92 8.24 -0.87
CA VAL A 102 -13.04 7.61 -1.59
C VAL A 102 -13.28 8.24 -2.97
N ALA A 103 -13.05 9.53 -3.10
CA ALA A 103 -13.22 10.27 -4.36
C ALA A 103 -12.06 10.07 -5.35
N ASN A 104 -10.88 9.68 -4.87
CA ASN A 104 -9.68 9.53 -5.68
C ASN A 104 -9.71 8.29 -6.58
N ASP A 105 -8.96 8.36 -7.68
CA ASP A 105 -8.68 7.22 -8.56
C ASP A 105 -7.25 6.65 -8.32
N GLU A 106 -6.89 5.62 -9.09
CA GLU A 106 -5.58 4.96 -8.99
C GLU A 106 -4.40 5.85 -9.43
N ARG A 107 -4.68 6.98 -10.10
CA ARG A 107 -3.68 7.95 -10.58
C ARG A 107 -3.56 9.16 -9.65
N ALA A 108 -4.36 9.20 -8.61
CA ALA A 108 -4.39 10.32 -7.67
C ALA A 108 -3.11 10.52 -6.83
N PRO A 109 -2.21 9.54 -6.59
CA PRO A 109 -0.94 9.81 -5.92
C PRO A 109 0.09 10.48 -6.83
N ASP A 110 0.92 11.33 -6.21
CA ASP A 110 2.18 11.82 -6.78
C ASP A 110 3.37 11.10 -6.14
N LEU A 111 4.48 11.03 -6.89
CA LEU A 111 5.79 10.64 -6.36
C LEU A 111 6.64 11.90 -6.22
N ILE A 112 7.11 12.14 -5.01
CA ILE A 112 8.02 13.25 -4.67
C ILE A 112 9.38 12.69 -4.25
N PHE A 113 10.41 13.53 -4.22
CA PHE A 113 11.80 13.22 -3.84
C PHE A 113 12.51 12.18 -4.72
N ARG A 114 12.00 11.99 -5.93
CA ARG A 114 12.62 11.08 -6.89
C ARG A 114 14.03 11.48 -7.28
N THR A 115 14.25 12.77 -7.54
CA THR A 115 15.56 13.32 -7.88
C THR A 115 16.54 13.29 -6.71
N MET A 116 16.02 13.08 -5.50
CA MET A 116 16.78 13.03 -4.24
C MET A 116 17.07 11.60 -3.77
N HIS A 117 16.70 10.58 -4.56
CA HIS A 117 16.82 9.15 -4.20
C HIS A 117 16.17 8.81 -2.85
N ASN A 118 15.04 9.45 -2.57
CA ASN A 118 14.24 9.23 -1.36
C ASN A 118 12.74 9.26 -1.71
N THR A 119 12.39 8.54 -2.77
CA THR A 119 11.03 8.53 -3.35
C THR A 119 9.96 8.32 -2.31
N SER A 120 8.96 9.20 -2.29
CA SER A 120 7.79 9.07 -1.43
C SER A 120 6.50 9.22 -2.24
N ARG A 121 5.55 8.31 -2.02
CA ARG A 121 4.21 8.38 -2.61
C ARG A 121 3.27 9.09 -1.67
N VAL A 122 2.69 10.18 -2.15
CA VAL A 122 1.77 11.04 -1.41
C VAL A 122 0.49 11.28 -2.20
N ALA A 123 -0.58 11.68 -1.56
CA ALA A 123 -1.77 12.14 -2.25
C ALA A 123 -1.45 13.37 -3.09
N ARG A 124 -2.04 13.44 -4.28
CA ARG A 124 -1.91 14.62 -5.14
C ARG A 124 -2.72 15.77 -4.57
N ASN A 125 -2.04 16.88 -4.35
CA ASN A 125 -2.63 18.14 -3.91
C ASN A 125 -1.76 19.34 -4.35
N ALA A 126 -2.14 20.54 -4.00
CA ALA A 126 -1.38 21.74 -4.40
C ALA A 126 0.08 21.70 -3.92
N VAL A 127 0.33 21.17 -2.70
CA VAL A 127 1.68 21.08 -2.14
C VAL A 127 2.53 20.03 -2.85
N SER A 128 1.98 18.82 -3.08
CA SER A 128 2.73 17.76 -3.79
C SER A 128 3.09 18.18 -5.22
N GLN A 129 2.16 18.83 -5.92
CA GLN A 129 2.41 19.35 -7.27
C GLN A 129 3.48 20.45 -7.29
N GLN A 130 3.50 21.33 -6.27
CA GLN A 130 4.54 22.33 -6.12
C GLN A 130 5.91 21.68 -5.90
N VAL A 131 5.99 20.65 -5.03
CA VAL A 131 7.23 19.89 -4.80
C VAL A 131 7.73 19.26 -6.10
N VAL A 132 6.86 18.55 -6.84
CA VAL A 132 7.21 17.93 -8.13
C VAL A 132 7.69 18.98 -9.15
N ALA A 133 7.06 20.16 -9.18
CA ALA A 133 7.47 21.24 -10.07
C ALA A 133 8.87 21.79 -9.73
N LEU A 134 9.18 21.94 -8.44
CA LEU A 134 10.48 22.39 -7.96
C LEU A 134 11.56 21.32 -8.24
N GLU A 135 11.29 20.03 -8.01
CA GLU A 135 12.22 18.93 -8.34
C GLU A 135 12.59 18.92 -9.83
N ARG A 136 11.62 19.16 -10.73
CA ARG A 136 11.89 19.26 -12.18
C ARG A 136 12.82 20.42 -12.56
N GLN A 137 12.91 21.44 -11.69
CA GLN A 137 13.81 22.59 -11.83
C GLN A 137 15.17 22.36 -11.14
N GLY A 138 15.40 21.17 -10.58
CA GLY A 138 16.65 20.82 -9.91
C GLY A 138 16.71 21.23 -8.43
N ALA A 139 15.57 21.51 -7.79
CA ALA A 139 15.52 21.84 -6.38
C ALA A 139 16.08 20.71 -5.51
N LYS A 140 16.73 21.09 -4.41
CA LYS A 140 17.23 20.20 -3.37
C LYS A 140 16.25 20.13 -2.21
N PHE A 141 16.51 19.24 -1.25
CA PHE A 141 15.63 19.09 -0.09
C PHE A 141 15.42 20.38 0.71
N GLU A 142 16.47 21.20 0.83
CA GLU A 142 16.41 22.50 1.52
C GLU A 142 15.35 23.43 0.91
N ASP A 143 15.18 23.39 -0.41
CA ASP A 143 14.24 24.25 -1.16
C ASP A 143 12.78 23.84 -0.95
N VAL A 144 12.53 22.58 -0.62
CA VAL A 144 11.18 22.03 -0.41
C VAL A 144 10.85 21.75 1.06
N ARG A 145 11.82 21.85 1.96
CA ARG A 145 11.72 21.48 3.37
C ARG A 145 10.51 22.07 4.07
N GLU A 146 10.22 23.33 3.86
CA GLU A 146 9.09 24.04 4.48
C GLU A 146 7.74 23.50 3.96
N LEU A 147 7.68 23.13 2.67
CA LEU A 147 6.47 22.57 2.04
C LEU A 147 6.12 21.19 2.60
N VAL A 148 7.14 20.38 2.87
CA VAL A 148 7.00 18.98 3.29
C VAL A 148 7.14 18.77 4.80
N ALA A 149 7.18 19.85 5.57
CA ALA A 149 7.33 19.77 7.02
C ALA A 149 6.22 18.92 7.65
N GLY A 150 6.61 17.98 8.53
CA GLY A 150 5.67 17.02 9.13
C GLY A 150 4.51 17.66 9.92
N VAL A 151 4.73 18.87 10.47
CA VAL A 151 3.67 19.64 11.13
C VAL A 151 2.54 20.00 10.17
N ARG A 152 2.83 20.30 8.90
CA ARG A 152 1.84 20.57 7.87
C ARG A 152 1.04 19.31 7.51
N GLY A 153 1.74 18.16 7.36
CA GLY A 153 1.07 16.88 7.11
C GLY A 153 0.16 16.46 8.26
N ARG A 154 0.54 16.74 9.51
CA ARG A 154 -0.32 16.53 10.67
C ARG A 154 -1.59 17.38 10.59
N SER A 155 -1.46 18.65 10.24
CA SER A 155 -2.60 19.56 10.06
C SER A 155 -3.62 19.06 9.05
N VAL A 156 -3.17 18.41 7.94
CA VAL A 156 -4.08 17.77 6.97
C VAL A 156 -5.03 16.79 7.68
N TYR A 157 -4.48 15.93 8.53
CA TYR A 157 -5.27 14.90 9.21
C TYR A 157 -6.16 15.45 10.34
N GLU A 158 -5.74 16.52 10.99
CA GLU A 158 -6.47 17.12 12.12
C GLU A 158 -7.57 18.10 11.66
N VAL A 159 -7.29 18.90 10.65
CA VAL A 159 -8.18 19.97 10.17
C VAL A 159 -9.00 19.58 8.95
N GLY A 160 -8.51 18.60 8.17
CA GLY A 160 -9.19 18.14 6.96
C GLY A 160 -8.95 18.98 5.71
N ASP A 161 -7.98 19.90 5.76
CA ASP A 161 -7.54 20.65 4.59
C ASP A 161 -6.53 19.84 3.79
N ASN A 162 -6.97 19.28 2.65
CA ASN A 162 -6.15 18.47 1.76
C ASN A 162 -4.87 19.18 1.29
N ASP A 163 -4.91 20.51 1.16
CA ASP A 163 -3.81 21.33 0.63
C ASP A 163 -2.92 21.96 1.73
N ALA A 164 -3.16 21.64 3.01
CA ALA A 164 -2.34 22.18 4.11
C ALA A 164 -0.90 21.63 4.10
N GLY A 165 -0.66 20.41 3.58
CA GLY A 165 0.64 19.78 3.53
C GLY A 165 0.64 18.49 2.70
N ILE A 166 1.76 17.79 2.68
CA ILE A 166 1.81 16.45 2.11
C ILE A 166 1.24 15.41 3.08
N TRP A 167 0.55 14.41 2.56
CA TRP A 167 0.09 13.24 3.30
C TRP A 167 0.16 11.99 2.44
N SER A 168 0.43 10.85 3.08
CA SER A 168 0.71 9.60 2.36
C SER A 168 -0.58 8.88 1.98
N ALA A 169 -0.71 8.49 0.71
CA ALA A 169 -1.77 7.62 0.21
C ALA A 169 -1.23 6.73 -0.91
N GLY A 170 -1.54 5.43 -0.85
CA GLY A 170 -1.16 4.45 -1.86
C GLY A 170 -2.10 4.44 -3.07
N GLN A 171 -1.70 3.76 -4.13
CA GLN A 171 -2.52 3.63 -5.34
C GLN A 171 -3.85 2.88 -5.09
N ILE A 172 -3.93 2.11 -4.01
CA ILE A 172 -5.14 1.39 -3.60
C ILE A 172 -6.36 2.31 -3.41
N GLN A 173 -6.18 3.61 -3.18
CA GLN A 173 -7.31 4.55 -3.09
C GLN A 173 -8.21 4.47 -4.33
N GLY A 174 -7.68 4.13 -5.50
CA GLY A 174 -8.47 3.90 -6.70
C GLY A 174 -9.50 2.76 -6.60
N LEU A 175 -9.42 1.91 -5.57
CA LEU A 175 -10.37 0.81 -5.30
C LEU A 175 -11.20 1.04 -4.02
N ILE A 176 -10.97 2.11 -3.27
CA ILE A 176 -11.71 2.43 -2.04
C ILE A 176 -12.95 3.23 -2.41
N ARG A 177 -14.14 2.76 -1.99
CA ARG A 177 -15.43 3.36 -2.39
C ARG A 177 -16.32 3.73 -1.21
N ASP A 178 -15.89 3.44 0.03
CA ASP A 178 -16.68 3.64 1.24
C ASP A 178 -15.81 3.84 2.49
N VAL A 179 -16.46 4.22 3.59
CA VAL A 179 -15.87 4.38 4.92
C VAL A 179 -16.61 3.47 5.91
N PRO A 180 -16.37 2.15 5.89
CA PRO A 180 -17.00 1.20 6.81
C PRO A 180 -16.34 1.25 8.20
N SER A 181 -16.89 0.48 9.18
CA SER A 181 -16.11 0.13 10.36
C SER A 181 -14.96 -0.84 10.03
N CYS A 182 -13.96 -0.93 10.90
CA CYS A 182 -12.90 -1.93 10.76
C CYS A 182 -13.46 -3.35 10.77
N GLU A 183 -14.44 -3.62 11.63
CA GLU A 183 -15.13 -4.90 11.73
C GLU A 183 -15.83 -5.25 10.41
N GLU A 184 -16.67 -4.34 9.89
CA GLU A 184 -17.35 -4.51 8.61
C GLU A 184 -16.37 -4.75 7.46
N LEU A 185 -15.25 -4.02 7.43
CA LEU A 185 -14.23 -4.15 6.40
C LEU A 185 -13.56 -5.52 6.44
N ILE A 186 -13.12 -5.97 7.61
CA ILE A 186 -12.41 -7.24 7.78
C ILE A 186 -13.34 -8.40 7.44
N HIS A 187 -14.54 -8.44 7.99
CA HIS A 187 -15.52 -9.50 7.70
C HIS A 187 -15.87 -9.53 6.22
N ARG A 188 -16.06 -8.38 5.58
CA ARG A 188 -16.33 -8.29 4.15
C ARG A 188 -15.20 -8.87 3.32
N ILE A 189 -13.95 -8.48 3.60
CA ILE A 189 -12.77 -8.98 2.86
C ILE A 189 -12.66 -10.49 2.98
N VAL A 190 -12.84 -11.08 4.17
CA VAL A 190 -12.73 -12.53 4.38
C VAL A 190 -13.85 -13.26 3.64
N ARG A 191 -15.10 -12.85 3.83
CA ARG A 191 -16.27 -13.46 3.17
C ARG A 191 -16.15 -13.41 1.64
N GLU A 192 -15.84 -12.24 1.09
CA GLU A 192 -15.71 -12.08 -0.36
C GLU A 192 -14.50 -12.85 -0.92
N ALA A 193 -13.43 -13.04 -0.13
CA ALA A 193 -12.31 -13.89 -0.53
C ALA A 193 -12.72 -15.36 -0.62
N GLU A 194 -13.50 -15.87 0.34
CA GLU A 194 -14.08 -17.22 0.29
C GLU A 194 -14.98 -17.38 -0.94
N GLU A 195 -15.85 -16.42 -1.22
CA GLU A 195 -16.72 -16.41 -2.40
C GLU A 195 -15.92 -16.43 -3.72
N LEU A 196 -14.82 -15.68 -3.79
CA LEU A 196 -13.91 -15.70 -4.95
C LEU A 196 -13.25 -17.06 -5.15
N ILE A 197 -12.75 -17.66 -4.07
CA ILE A 197 -12.07 -18.97 -4.11
C ILE A 197 -13.04 -20.06 -4.55
N HIS A 198 -14.20 -20.16 -3.90
CA HIS A 198 -15.18 -21.21 -4.15
C HIS A 198 -16.06 -20.97 -5.39
N GLY A 199 -16.17 -19.73 -5.85
CA GLY A 199 -16.94 -19.35 -7.02
C GLY A 199 -16.09 -19.19 -8.27
N ARG A 200 -15.45 -18.01 -8.41
CA ARG A 200 -14.70 -17.66 -9.62
C ARG A 200 -13.52 -18.59 -9.88
N LEU A 201 -12.67 -18.83 -8.86
CA LEU A 201 -11.43 -19.60 -9.06
C LEU A 201 -11.70 -21.11 -9.17
N ALA A 202 -12.71 -21.63 -8.50
CA ALA A 202 -13.09 -23.04 -8.61
C ALA A 202 -13.42 -23.47 -10.05
N ARG A 203 -13.83 -22.52 -10.92
CA ARG A 203 -14.11 -22.81 -12.33
C ARG A 203 -12.87 -23.18 -13.14
N PHE A 204 -11.69 -22.82 -12.65
CA PHE A 204 -10.40 -23.12 -13.29
C PHE A 204 -9.68 -24.29 -12.64
N ALA A 205 -10.23 -24.85 -11.55
CA ALA A 205 -9.70 -26.06 -10.94
C ALA A 205 -10.05 -27.28 -11.84
N PRO A 206 -9.12 -28.21 -12.12
CA PRO A 206 -9.42 -29.41 -12.86
C PRO A 206 -10.45 -30.23 -12.09
N THR A 207 -11.49 -30.72 -12.77
CA THR A 207 -12.42 -31.69 -12.20
C THR A 207 -11.67 -33.00 -11.94
N LYS A 208 -11.96 -33.71 -10.83
CA LYS A 208 -11.29 -34.97 -10.45
C LYS A 208 -11.25 -36.04 -11.57
N GLN A 209 -12.09 -35.90 -12.62
CA GLN A 209 -12.10 -36.81 -13.78
C GLN A 209 -11.01 -36.51 -14.82
N ALA A 210 -10.43 -35.28 -14.86
CA ALA A 210 -9.41 -34.91 -15.84
C ALA A 210 -7.98 -35.32 -15.44
N VAL A 211 -7.77 -35.82 -14.23
CA VAL A 211 -6.44 -36.21 -13.69
C VAL A 211 -6.18 -37.72 -13.88
N GLN A 212 -7.15 -38.49 -14.36
CA GLN A 212 -7.05 -39.96 -14.56
C GLN A 212 -6.96 -40.35 -16.03
N ALA A 213 -6.81 -39.42 -16.94
CA ALA A 213 -6.54 -39.65 -18.36
C ALA A 213 -5.11 -39.19 -18.71
#